data_b7b73fd16034cc5e08f6fd4a61890c8a
#
_entry.id   b7b73fd16034cc5e08f6fd4a61890c8a
#
_cell.length_a   1.000
_cell.length_b   1.000
_cell.length_c   1.000
_cell.angle_alpha   90.00
_cell.angle_beta   90.00
_cell.angle_gamma   90.00
#
_symmetry.space_group_name_H-M   'P 1'
#
loop_
_entity.id
_entity.type
_entity.pdbx_description
1 polymer ?
#
loop_
_entity_poly.entity_id
_entity_poly.type
_entity_poly.pdbx_seq_one_letter_code
_entity_poly.pdbx_strand_id
1 'polypeptide(L)' 'MEKFSSEEIESQYNLIKMLLAEPEKYKNAINAIKKDIEYMPIELKKKLEEEKIIL' A
#
# COMPACT_ATOMS: atom_id res chain seq x y z
N MET A 1 7.79 -12.47 -17.15
CA MET A 1 6.91 -11.60 -16.40
C MET A 1 7.24 -11.63 -14.92
N GLU A 2 7.40 -10.49 -14.36
CA GLU A 2 7.77 -10.41 -12.97
C GLU A 2 6.56 -10.46 -12.06
N LYS A 3 6.70 -11.17 -10.99
CA LYS A 3 5.69 -11.19 -9.96
C LYS A 3 6.32 -10.72 -8.66
N PHE A 4 5.55 -9.99 -7.91
CA PHE A 4 5.98 -9.60 -6.58
C PHE A 4 5.90 -10.82 -5.66
N SER A 5 6.91 -11.01 -4.85
CA SER A 5 6.89 -12.10 -3.88
C SER A 5 5.93 -11.76 -2.74
N SER A 6 5.52 -12.78 -2.01
CA SER A 6 4.67 -12.57 -0.84
C SER A 6 5.33 -11.66 0.18
N GLU A 7 6.64 -11.78 0.32
CA GLU A 7 7.38 -10.94 1.25
C GLU A 7 7.36 -9.49 0.84
N GLU A 8 7.49 -9.22 -0.46
CA GLU A 8 7.44 -7.86 -0.96
C GLU A 8 6.07 -7.24 -0.76
N ILE A 9 5.03 -8.01 -1.04
CA ILE A 9 3.66 -7.53 -0.86
C ILE A 9 3.40 -7.22 0.60
N GLU A 10 3.84 -8.10 1.48
CA GLU A 10 3.67 -7.90 2.90
C GLU A 10 4.46 -6.70 3.41
N SER A 11 5.69 -6.52 2.92
CA SER A 11 6.49 -5.36 3.27
C SER A 11 5.83 -4.07 2.86
N GLN A 12 5.31 -4.02 1.64
CA GLN A 12 4.62 -2.83 1.16
C GLN A 12 3.35 -2.57 1.94
N TYR A 13 2.62 -3.62 2.25
CA TYR A 13 1.41 -3.50 3.04
C TYR A 13 1.72 -2.92 4.43
N ASN A 14 2.75 -3.45 5.07
CA ASN A 14 3.15 -2.95 6.39
C ASN A 14 3.60 -1.50 6.34
N LEU A 15 4.31 -1.13 5.27
CA LEU A 15 4.73 0.26 5.09
C LEU A 15 3.53 1.18 4.95
N ILE A 16 2.56 0.78 4.15
CA ILE A 16 1.36 1.58 3.96
C ILE A 16 0.61 1.75 5.27
N LYS A 17 0.49 0.68 6.05
CA LYS A 17 -0.16 0.76 7.35
C LYS A 17 0.56 1.74 8.27
N MET A 18 1.87 1.70 8.25
CA MET A 18 2.66 2.60 9.08
C MET A 18 2.44 4.06 8.69
N LEU A 19 2.42 4.33 7.39
CA LEU A 19 2.18 5.67 6.91
C LEU A 19 0.79 6.17 7.28
N LEU A 20 -0.20 5.30 7.18
CA LEU A 20 -1.57 5.69 7.49
C LEU A 20 -1.82 5.84 8.97
N ALA A 21 -0.94 5.30 9.81
CA ALA A 21 -1.05 5.50 11.25
C ALA A 21 -0.73 6.93 11.64
N GLU A 22 0.08 7.62 10.83
CA GLU A 22 0.43 9.02 11.05
C GLU A 22 0.20 9.82 9.75
N PRO A 23 -1.05 10.03 9.38
CA PRO A 23 -1.36 10.63 8.07
C PRO A 23 -0.87 12.06 7.92
N GLU A 24 -0.80 12.81 9.00
CA GLU A 24 -0.32 14.19 8.90
C GLU A 24 1.18 14.23 8.64
N LYS A 25 1.91 13.32 9.27
CA LYS A 25 3.36 13.26 9.12
C LYS A 25 3.76 12.79 7.73
N TYR A 26 3.03 11.84 7.18
CA TYR A 26 3.38 11.20 5.93
C TYR A 26 2.43 11.55 4.78
N LYS A 27 1.87 12.74 4.83
CA LYS A 27 0.89 13.17 3.85
C LYS A 27 1.38 13.05 2.42
N ASN A 28 2.60 13.51 2.17
CA ASN A 28 3.15 13.47 0.81
C ASN A 28 3.39 12.05 0.34
N ALA A 29 3.88 11.19 1.22
CA ALA A 29 4.10 9.80 0.88
C ALA A 29 2.78 9.08 0.59
N ILE A 30 1.75 9.38 1.37
CA ILE A 30 0.43 8.81 1.15
C ILE A 30 -0.14 9.25 -0.17
N ASN A 31 0.03 10.51 -0.53
CA ASN A 31 -0.44 11.00 -1.82
C ASN A 31 0.27 10.32 -2.98
N ALA A 32 1.56 10.06 -2.85
CA ALA A 32 2.31 9.33 -3.87
C ALA A 32 1.77 7.91 -4.04
N ILE A 33 1.45 7.26 -2.93
CA ILE A 33 0.89 5.92 -2.96
C ILE A 33 -0.47 5.91 -3.64
N LYS A 34 -1.29 6.92 -3.38
CA LYS A 34 -2.59 7.02 -4.03
C LYS A 34 -2.47 7.12 -5.55
N LYS A 35 -1.47 7.84 -6.02
CA LYS A 35 -1.23 7.96 -7.46
C LYS A 35 -0.76 6.65 -8.06
N ASP A 36 -0.04 5.87 -7.29
CA ASP A 36 0.53 4.61 -7.76
C ASP A 36 -0.40 3.42 -7.55
N ILE A 37 -1.58 3.65 -7.00
CA ILE A 37 -2.47 2.54 -6.66
C ILE A 37 -2.85 1.70 -7.88
N GLU A 38 -2.93 2.31 -9.04
CA GLU A 38 -3.25 1.60 -10.26
C GLU A 38 -2.16 0.62 -10.67
N TYR A 39 -0.94 0.89 -10.25
CA TYR A 39 0.21 0.06 -10.59
C TYR A 39 0.54 -0.96 -9.53
N MET A 40 -0.21 -0.97 -8.46
CA MET A 40 0.02 -1.94 -7.39
C MET A 40 -0.39 -3.34 -7.82
N PRO A 41 0.29 -4.37 -7.30
CA PRO A 41 -0.15 -5.74 -7.52
C PRO A 41 -1.57 -5.94 -7.02
N ILE A 42 -2.33 -6.76 -7.73
CA ILE A 42 -3.71 -7.04 -7.34
C ILE A 42 -3.76 -7.62 -5.93
N GLU A 43 -2.79 -8.46 -5.60
CA GLU A 43 -2.74 -9.07 -4.27
C GLU A 43 -2.62 -8.02 -3.18
N LEU A 44 -1.83 -6.99 -3.43
CA LEU A 44 -1.69 -5.90 -2.47
C LEU A 44 -2.98 -5.11 -2.34
N LYS A 45 -3.63 -4.83 -3.47
CA LYS A 45 -4.90 -4.12 -3.44
C LYS A 45 -5.96 -4.89 -2.66
N LYS A 46 -6.04 -6.20 -2.89
CA LYS A 46 -6.99 -7.04 -2.17
C LYS A 46 -6.71 -7.04 -0.67
N LYS A 47 -5.45 -7.11 -0.32
CA LYS A 47 -5.07 -7.11 1.09
C LYS A 47 -5.48 -5.82 1.77
N LEU A 48 -5.30 -4.70 1.10
CA LEU A 48 -5.71 -3.40 1.63
C LEU A 48 -7.22 -3.33 1.78
N GLU A 49 -7.95 -3.85 0.80
CA GLU A 49 -9.40 -3.86 0.86
C GLU A 49 -9.92 -4.71 2.01
N GLU A 50 -9.31 -5.87 2.23
CA GLU A 50 -9.70 -6.76 3.31
C GLU A 50 -9.54 -6.09 4.66
N GLU A 51 -8.53 -5.26 4.80
CA GLU A 51 -8.29 -4.53 6.03
C GLU A 51 -9.04 -3.20 6.07
N LYS A 52 -9.84 -2.94 5.04
CA LYS A 52 -10.62 -1.71 4.92
C LYS A 52 -9.76 -0.46 4.90
N ILE A 53 -8.57 -0.60 4.35
CA ILE A 53 -7.67 0.52 4.17
C ILE A 53 -7.99 1.15 2.83
N ILE A 54 -8.51 2.35 2.86
CA ILE A 54 -8.89 3.06 1.64
C ILE A 54 -7.93 4.23 1.45
N LEU A 55 -7.31 4.24 0.28
CA LEU A 55 -6.39 5.33 -0.08
C LEU A 55 -7.05 6.37 -0.95
#